data_88e58251c6205c8d24c612e686070fbf
#
_entry.id   88e58251c6205c8d24c612e686070fbf
#
_cell.length_a   1.000
_cell.length_b   1.000
_cell.length_c   1.000
_cell.angle_alpha   90.00
_cell.angle_beta   90.00
_cell.angle_gamma   90.00
#
_symmetry.space_group_name_H-M   'P 1'
#
loop_
_entity.id
_entity.type
_entity.pdbx_description
1 polymer ?
#
loop_
_entity_poly.entity_id
_entity_poly.type
_entity_poly.pdbx_seq_one_letter_code
_entity_poly.pdbx_strand_id
1 'polypeptide(L)'
;GTVLGADGFGYASSGGVHHKIPQIGRTVIGADVEIGALTAIDRAALDATRVGDGTKIDNQVMVGHNVQIGKGCILCGQVGLAGSSKLGDYVVIAGGGGAADHLEIGDQVQVAACSVLMQDVGPKQVMAGVPAIAIREWRRMSAAMPRLPELLRRVRRLERTLLGETDEPSE
;
A
#
# COMPACT_ATOMS: atom_id res chain seq x y z
N GLY A 1 23.86 5.30 5.05
CA GLY A 1 22.80 6.32 5.23
C GLY A 1 21.46 5.72 5.63
N THR A 2 21.40 4.43 5.86
CA THR A 2 20.20 3.75 6.37
C THR A 2 20.00 4.07 7.84
N VAL A 3 18.75 4.33 8.24
CA VAL A 3 18.38 4.69 9.61
C VAL A 3 17.43 3.63 10.18
N LEU A 4 17.80 3.06 11.33
CA LEU A 4 16.98 2.10 12.07
C LEU A 4 16.54 2.72 13.40
N GLY A 5 15.23 2.69 13.65
CA GLY A 5 14.65 3.15 14.92
C GLY A 5 14.47 4.66 15.02
N ALA A 6 14.33 5.38 13.90
CA ALA A 6 13.83 6.75 13.93
C ALA A 6 12.42 6.80 14.54
N ASP A 7 12.03 7.95 15.06
CA ASP A 7 10.67 8.15 15.54
C ASP A 7 9.66 8.04 14.38
N GLY A 8 8.62 7.24 14.57
CA GLY A 8 7.52 7.14 13.64
C GLY A 8 6.74 8.47 13.50
N PHE A 9 6.06 8.61 12.38
CA PHE A 9 5.26 9.79 12.07
C PHE A 9 3.89 9.68 12.74
N GLY A 10 3.79 10.15 13.97
CA GLY A 10 2.55 10.13 14.77
C GLY A 10 2.27 11.49 15.41
N TYR A 11 1.12 12.09 15.08
CA TYR A 11 0.69 13.38 15.60
C TYR A 11 -0.80 13.38 15.89
N ALA A 12 -1.20 14.02 16.99
CA ALA A 12 -2.58 14.38 17.27
C ALA A 12 -2.77 15.87 16.96
N SER A 13 -3.84 16.24 16.27
CA SER A 13 -4.13 17.63 15.93
C SER A 13 -5.25 18.18 16.78
N SER A 14 -5.02 19.32 17.43
CA SER A 14 -6.02 20.04 18.22
C SER A 14 -5.81 21.55 18.09
N GLY A 15 -6.86 22.30 17.82
CA GLY A 15 -6.79 23.76 17.70
C GLY A 15 -5.83 24.27 16.61
N GLY A 16 -5.61 23.49 15.54
CA GLY A 16 -4.67 23.84 14.47
C GLY A 16 -3.20 23.58 14.80
N VAL A 17 -2.90 22.95 15.93
CA VAL A 17 -1.55 22.59 16.37
C VAL A 17 -1.37 21.08 16.29
N HIS A 18 -0.19 20.61 15.82
CA HIS A 18 0.18 19.20 15.78
C HIS A 18 1.01 18.85 17.01
N HIS A 19 0.49 17.96 17.85
CA HIS A 19 1.16 17.44 19.04
C HIS A 19 1.77 16.09 18.71
N LYS A 20 3.10 15.96 18.88
CA LYS A 20 3.80 14.70 18.61
C LYS A 20 3.36 13.62 19.60
N ILE A 21 3.03 12.45 19.07
CA ILE A 21 2.81 11.23 19.86
C ILE A 21 4.19 10.61 20.14
N PRO A 22 4.59 10.42 21.42
CA PRO A 22 5.87 9.79 21.75
C PRO A 22 6.00 8.40 21.12
N GLN A 23 7.16 8.13 20.54
CA GLN A 23 7.52 6.85 19.94
C GLN A 23 8.50 6.14 20.86
N ILE A 24 8.00 5.30 21.78
CA ILE A 24 8.78 4.69 22.86
C ILE A 24 9.06 3.19 22.63
N GLY A 25 8.57 2.64 21.51
CA GLY A 25 8.83 1.27 21.12
C GLY A 25 10.23 1.10 20.51
N ARG A 26 10.43 0.01 19.82
CA ARG A 26 11.73 -0.38 19.24
C ARG A 26 11.57 -0.91 17.81
N THR A 27 12.71 -1.08 17.13
CA THR A 27 12.83 -1.82 15.87
C THR A 27 13.54 -3.14 16.15
N VAL A 28 13.02 -4.24 15.59
CA VAL A 28 13.58 -5.58 15.70
C VAL A 28 13.86 -6.11 14.31
N ILE A 29 15.12 -6.43 14.04
CA ILE A 29 15.57 -6.97 12.76
C ILE A 29 15.97 -8.43 12.97
N GLY A 30 15.42 -9.33 12.15
CA GLY A 30 15.69 -10.76 12.18
C GLY A 30 17.08 -11.13 11.64
N ALA A 31 17.36 -12.43 11.62
CA ALA A 31 18.61 -12.97 11.07
C ALA A 31 18.64 -12.86 9.53
N ASP A 32 19.84 -12.73 8.96
CA ASP A 32 20.07 -12.70 7.52
C ASP A 32 19.25 -11.66 6.74
N VAL A 33 18.86 -10.57 7.40
CA VAL A 33 18.20 -9.43 6.76
C VAL A 33 19.22 -8.52 6.09
N GLU A 34 18.98 -8.14 4.85
CA GLU A 34 19.79 -7.15 4.13
C GLU A 34 18.96 -5.87 3.94
N ILE A 35 19.58 -4.71 4.17
CA ILE A 35 18.91 -3.40 4.07
C ILE A 35 19.78 -2.47 3.25
N GLY A 36 19.22 -2.00 2.13
CA GLY A 36 19.88 -1.11 1.19
C GLY A 36 20.09 0.32 1.72
N ALA A 37 20.80 1.11 0.95
CA ALA A 37 21.17 2.48 1.30
C ALA A 37 19.95 3.42 1.38
N LEU A 38 20.00 4.40 2.30
CA LEU A 38 18.99 5.43 2.49
C LEU A 38 17.59 4.88 2.84
N THR A 39 17.50 3.66 3.33
CA THR A 39 16.26 3.07 3.85
C THR A 39 16.02 3.55 5.27
N ALA A 40 14.77 3.85 5.60
CA ALA A 40 14.37 4.22 6.96
C ALA A 40 13.37 3.18 7.50
N ILE A 41 13.65 2.65 8.70
CA ILE A 41 12.75 1.77 9.43
C ILE A 41 12.45 2.41 10.79
N ASP A 42 11.22 2.91 10.94
CA ASP A 42 10.80 3.61 12.13
C ASP A 42 10.64 2.64 13.31
N ARG A 43 10.85 3.15 14.53
CA ARG A 43 10.44 2.43 15.74
C ARG A 43 8.91 2.44 15.87
N ALA A 44 8.39 1.51 16.62
CA ALA A 44 6.98 1.51 16.97
C ALA A 44 6.64 2.62 17.98
N ALA A 45 5.39 3.06 17.97
CA ALA A 45 4.86 3.91 19.04
C ALA A 45 4.92 3.17 20.39
N LEU A 46 4.43 1.92 20.39
CA LEU A 46 4.51 0.96 21.50
C LEU A 46 4.91 -0.40 20.90
N ASP A 47 5.57 -1.27 21.68
CA ASP A 47 6.06 -2.60 21.27
C ASP A 47 7.20 -2.49 20.20
N ALA A 48 7.06 -3.08 19.01
CA ALA A 48 8.12 -3.11 18.01
C ALA A 48 7.63 -3.06 16.56
N THR A 49 8.37 -2.35 15.71
CA THR A 49 8.39 -2.57 14.26
C THR A 49 9.31 -3.76 14.00
N ARG A 50 8.89 -4.75 13.22
CA ARG A 50 9.61 -6.02 13.05
C ARG A 50 9.90 -6.32 11.59
N VAL A 51 11.09 -6.84 11.32
CA VAL A 51 11.48 -7.41 10.04
C VAL A 51 11.90 -8.86 10.26
N GLY A 52 11.19 -9.79 9.62
CA GLY A 52 11.43 -11.22 9.74
C GLY A 52 12.70 -11.68 9.04
N ASP A 53 13.18 -12.87 9.43
CA ASP A 53 14.42 -13.46 8.97
C ASP A 53 14.48 -13.58 7.44
N GLY A 54 15.66 -13.40 6.88
CA GLY A 54 15.94 -13.58 5.45
C GLY A 54 15.35 -12.51 4.52
N THR A 55 14.64 -11.54 5.05
CA THR A 55 14.01 -10.45 4.27
C THR A 55 15.07 -9.55 3.62
N LYS A 56 14.82 -9.17 2.36
CA LYS A 56 15.70 -8.30 1.58
C LYS A 56 14.99 -6.99 1.28
N ILE A 57 15.59 -5.90 1.72
CA ILE A 57 15.08 -4.54 1.56
C ILE A 57 16.09 -3.75 0.75
N ASP A 58 15.67 -3.22 -0.38
CA ASP A 58 16.48 -2.43 -1.29
C ASP A 58 16.63 -0.98 -0.81
N ASN A 59 17.16 -0.12 -1.65
CA ASN A 59 17.47 1.27 -1.36
C ASN A 59 16.22 2.15 -1.27
N GLN A 60 16.27 3.19 -0.41
CA GLN A 60 15.23 4.20 -0.29
C GLN A 60 13.85 3.65 0.08
N VAL A 61 13.81 2.53 0.78
CA VAL A 61 12.55 1.95 1.30
C VAL A 61 12.15 2.67 2.58
N MET A 62 10.85 2.96 2.74
CA MET A 62 10.29 3.51 3.97
C MET A 62 9.42 2.47 4.66
N VAL A 63 9.76 2.12 5.89
CA VAL A 63 8.97 1.24 6.76
C VAL A 63 8.46 2.04 7.95
N GLY A 64 7.17 2.30 7.97
CA GLY A 64 6.51 3.08 9.02
C GLY A 64 6.48 2.37 10.37
N HIS A 65 6.08 3.10 11.40
CA HIS A 65 6.00 2.61 12.77
C HIS A 65 5.04 1.42 12.91
N ASN A 66 5.35 0.49 13.79
CA ASN A 66 4.53 -0.70 14.07
C ASN A 66 4.31 -1.68 12.90
N VAL A 67 4.99 -1.49 11.77
CA VAL A 67 4.93 -2.44 10.66
C VAL A 67 5.49 -3.79 11.08
N GLN A 68 4.83 -4.86 10.65
CA GLN A 68 5.26 -6.24 10.85
C GLN A 68 5.54 -6.87 9.50
N ILE A 69 6.78 -7.22 9.21
CA ILE A 69 7.20 -7.87 7.97
C ILE A 69 7.57 -9.31 8.28
N GLY A 70 6.95 -10.26 7.59
CA GLY A 70 7.23 -11.68 7.69
C GLY A 70 8.64 -12.04 7.21
N LYS A 71 8.96 -13.32 7.19
CA LYS A 71 10.26 -13.83 6.74
C LYS A 71 10.36 -13.92 5.22
N GLY A 72 11.57 -13.79 4.69
CA GLY A 72 11.87 -14.00 3.27
C GLY A 72 11.18 -13.04 2.32
N CYS A 73 10.72 -11.89 2.80
CA CYS A 73 10.09 -10.85 1.96
C CYS A 73 11.14 -10.14 1.09
N ILE A 74 10.70 -9.57 -0.02
CA ILE A 74 11.51 -8.75 -0.92
C ILE A 74 10.81 -7.41 -1.12
N LEU A 75 11.44 -6.34 -0.66
CA LEU A 75 10.97 -4.97 -0.86
C LEU A 75 11.96 -4.26 -1.77
N CYS A 76 11.56 -4.02 -3.01
CA CYS A 76 12.39 -3.34 -4.00
C CYS A 76 12.51 -1.83 -3.72
N GLY A 77 13.35 -1.15 -4.48
CA GLY A 77 13.65 0.27 -4.26
C GLY A 77 12.42 1.17 -4.22
N GLN A 78 12.44 2.13 -3.29
CA GLN A 78 11.38 3.13 -3.10
C GLN A 78 10.02 2.56 -2.68
N VAL A 79 9.96 1.36 -2.13
CA VAL A 79 8.74 0.83 -1.53
C VAL A 79 8.41 1.62 -0.26
N GLY A 80 7.11 1.93 -0.07
CA GLY A 80 6.60 2.58 1.13
C GLY A 80 5.57 1.73 1.86
N LEU A 81 5.82 1.42 3.12
CA LEU A 81 4.86 0.74 3.99
C LEU A 81 4.38 1.73 5.06
N ALA A 82 3.10 2.07 5.04
CA ALA A 82 2.52 2.94 6.04
C ALA A 82 2.38 2.22 7.39
N GLY A 83 2.22 3.00 8.45
CA GLY A 83 2.25 2.49 9.82
C GLY A 83 1.25 1.37 10.09
N SER A 84 1.62 0.45 10.95
CA SER A 84 0.79 -0.67 11.43
C SER A 84 0.34 -1.68 10.37
N SER A 85 0.88 -1.62 9.14
CA SER A 85 0.64 -2.65 8.14
C SER A 85 1.37 -3.96 8.50
N LYS A 86 0.79 -5.09 8.10
CA LYS A 86 1.33 -6.43 8.36
C LYS A 86 1.52 -7.17 7.05
N LEU A 87 2.73 -7.62 6.77
CA LEU A 87 3.08 -8.48 5.65
C LEU A 87 3.32 -9.91 6.17
N GLY A 88 2.67 -10.87 5.54
CA GLY A 88 2.97 -12.29 5.76
C GLY A 88 4.34 -12.68 5.24
N ASP A 89 4.60 -13.97 5.16
CA ASP A 89 5.85 -14.52 4.71
C ASP A 89 5.99 -14.47 3.17
N TYR A 90 7.20 -14.26 2.69
CA TYR A 90 7.54 -14.30 1.25
C TYR A 90 6.76 -13.30 0.37
N VAL A 91 6.35 -12.18 0.93
CA VAL A 91 5.72 -11.10 0.15
C VAL A 91 6.77 -10.39 -0.70
N VAL A 92 6.43 -10.10 -1.95
CA VAL A 92 7.28 -9.37 -2.89
C VAL A 92 6.58 -8.08 -3.29
N ILE A 93 7.20 -6.94 -3.03
CA ILE A 93 6.70 -5.63 -3.50
C ILE A 93 7.74 -5.03 -4.43
N ALA A 94 7.36 -4.86 -5.70
CA ALA A 94 8.24 -4.30 -6.73
C ALA A 94 8.43 -2.78 -6.55
N GLY A 95 9.43 -2.23 -7.22
CA GLY A 95 9.89 -0.85 -7.05
C GLY A 95 8.80 0.20 -7.14
N GLY A 96 8.85 1.19 -6.24
CA GLY A 96 7.86 2.24 -6.12
C GLY A 96 6.47 1.80 -5.68
N GLY A 97 6.31 0.52 -5.29
CA GLY A 97 5.07 0.01 -4.74
C GLY A 97 4.86 0.40 -3.28
N GLY A 98 3.72 0.04 -2.71
CA GLY A 98 3.46 0.36 -1.30
C GLY A 98 2.20 -0.24 -0.73
N ALA A 99 1.97 0.02 0.55
CA ALA A 99 0.76 -0.35 1.27
C ALA A 99 0.30 0.79 2.18
N ALA A 100 -1.00 1.02 2.19
CA ALA A 100 -1.63 1.93 3.14
C ALA A 100 -1.52 1.38 4.58
N ASP A 101 -1.86 2.21 5.55
CA ASP A 101 -1.79 1.89 6.96
C ASP A 101 -2.80 0.81 7.38
N HIS A 102 -2.45 0.08 8.44
CA HIS A 102 -3.31 -0.93 9.08
C HIS A 102 -3.79 -2.09 8.18
N LEU A 103 -3.12 -2.35 7.04
CA LEU A 103 -3.49 -3.46 6.15
C LEU A 103 -2.88 -4.78 6.58
N GLU A 104 -3.60 -5.87 6.30
CA GLU A 104 -3.11 -7.24 6.40
C GLU A 104 -2.88 -7.82 5.00
N ILE A 105 -1.62 -8.14 4.69
CA ILE A 105 -1.18 -8.66 3.40
C ILE A 105 -0.72 -10.10 3.62
N GLY A 106 -1.43 -11.04 3.02
CA GLY A 106 -1.19 -12.47 3.21
C GLY A 106 0.13 -12.96 2.64
N ASP A 107 0.47 -14.20 2.98
CA ASP A 107 1.71 -14.84 2.54
C ASP A 107 1.80 -14.91 1.01
N GLN A 108 3.02 -14.78 0.48
CA GLN A 108 3.35 -14.95 -0.94
C GLN A 108 2.58 -14.00 -1.89
N VAL A 109 2.07 -12.88 -1.39
CA VAL A 109 1.50 -11.83 -2.23
C VAL A 109 2.61 -11.17 -3.05
N GLN A 110 2.32 -10.90 -4.32
CA GLN A 110 3.22 -10.17 -5.22
C GLN A 110 2.56 -8.86 -5.66
N VAL A 111 3.26 -7.76 -5.52
CA VAL A 111 2.77 -6.43 -5.90
C VAL A 111 3.64 -5.89 -7.03
N ALA A 112 3.02 -5.58 -8.17
CA ALA A 112 3.71 -5.02 -9.33
C ALA A 112 4.25 -3.62 -9.04
N ALA A 113 5.23 -3.17 -9.84
CA ALA A 113 5.85 -1.86 -9.67
C ALA A 113 4.83 -0.72 -9.69
N CYS A 114 5.08 0.31 -8.89
CA CYS A 114 4.25 1.52 -8.75
C CYS A 114 2.80 1.26 -8.31
N SER A 115 2.48 0.07 -7.81
CA SER A 115 1.14 -0.28 -7.32
C SER A 115 1.05 -0.09 -5.81
N VAL A 116 -0.03 0.50 -5.34
CA VAL A 116 -0.28 0.73 -3.91
C VAL A 116 -1.51 -0.06 -3.46
N LEU A 117 -1.32 -0.87 -2.43
CA LEU A 117 -2.41 -1.60 -1.79
C LEU A 117 -3.20 -0.65 -0.88
N MET A 118 -4.52 -0.63 -1.06
CA MET A 118 -5.46 0.24 -0.32
C MET A 118 -6.46 -0.57 0.51
N GLN A 119 -6.34 -1.91 0.51
CA GLN A 119 -7.18 -2.84 1.26
C GLN A 119 -6.43 -4.12 1.55
N ASP A 120 -6.94 -4.93 2.48
CA ASP A 120 -6.38 -6.22 2.81
C ASP A 120 -6.30 -7.14 1.59
N VAL A 121 -5.25 -7.96 1.52
CA VAL A 121 -4.99 -8.86 0.39
C VAL A 121 -4.79 -10.28 0.92
N GLY A 122 -5.62 -11.20 0.46
CA GLY A 122 -5.47 -12.63 0.77
C GLY A 122 -4.16 -13.22 0.22
N PRO A 123 -3.73 -14.37 0.75
CA PRO A 123 -2.44 -14.95 0.37
C PRO A 123 -2.37 -15.35 -1.11
N LYS A 124 -1.14 -15.38 -1.66
CA LYS A 124 -0.81 -15.85 -3.03
C LYS A 124 -1.43 -15.05 -4.16
N GLN A 125 -1.90 -13.84 -3.90
CA GLN A 125 -2.45 -12.97 -4.94
C GLN A 125 -1.35 -12.16 -5.63
N VAL A 126 -1.58 -11.83 -6.90
CA VAL A 126 -0.75 -10.91 -7.68
C VAL A 126 -1.55 -9.63 -7.90
N MET A 127 -1.03 -8.52 -7.37
CA MET A 127 -1.69 -7.21 -7.40
C MET A 127 -0.98 -6.27 -8.36
N ALA A 128 -1.72 -5.54 -9.17
CA ALA A 128 -1.18 -4.55 -10.09
C ALA A 128 -2.11 -3.34 -10.24
N GLY A 129 -1.57 -2.17 -10.52
CA GLY A 129 -2.38 -0.97 -10.58
C GLY A 129 -1.95 0.16 -11.50
N VAL A 130 -0.83 0.15 -12.22
CA VAL A 130 -0.45 1.25 -13.13
C VAL A 130 0.55 0.77 -14.18
N PRO A 131 0.15 0.22 -15.33
CA PRO A 131 1.10 0.09 -16.43
C PRO A 131 1.31 1.45 -17.12
N ALA A 132 2.55 1.80 -17.46
CA ALA A 132 2.82 2.85 -18.41
C ALA A 132 2.36 2.41 -19.81
N ILE A 133 1.59 3.23 -20.47
CA ILE A 133 1.11 3.01 -21.83
C ILE A 133 1.51 4.19 -22.72
N ALA A 134 1.39 4.03 -24.04
CA ALA A 134 1.69 5.11 -24.97
C ALA A 134 0.90 6.38 -24.62
N ILE A 135 1.56 7.56 -24.64
CA ILE A 135 0.95 8.84 -24.19
C ILE A 135 -0.36 9.17 -24.92
N ARG A 136 -0.51 8.74 -26.16
CA ARG A 136 -1.73 8.95 -26.94
C ARG A 136 -2.90 8.13 -26.35
N GLU A 137 -2.65 6.91 -25.96
CA GLU A 137 -3.64 6.02 -25.32
C GLU A 137 -4.00 6.51 -23.92
N TRP A 138 -2.98 6.89 -23.13
CA TRP A 138 -3.18 7.44 -21.80
C TRP A 138 -4.10 8.68 -21.83
N ARG A 139 -3.85 9.63 -22.76
CA ARG A 139 -4.68 10.82 -22.91
C ARG A 139 -6.13 10.49 -23.25
N ARG A 140 -6.35 9.50 -24.12
CA ARG A 140 -7.71 9.04 -24.47
C ARG A 140 -8.42 8.41 -23.26
N MET A 141 -7.76 7.54 -22.52
CA MET A 141 -8.29 6.93 -21.30
C MET A 141 -8.60 7.97 -20.23
N SER A 142 -7.66 8.86 -19.96
CA SER A 142 -7.81 9.92 -18.95
C SER A 142 -8.96 10.88 -19.28
N ALA A 143 -9.17 11.19 -20.55
CA ALA A 143 -10.30 12.01 -20.98
C ALA A 143 -11.65 11.28 -20.90
N ALA A 144 -11.67 9.95 -20.98
CA ALA A 144 -12.89 9.14 -20.86
C ALA A 144 -13.30 8.85 -19.41
N MET A 145 -12.32 8.69 -18.50
CA MET A 145 -12.58 8.32 -17.10
C MET A 145 -13.64 9.17 -16.38
N PRO A 146 -13.60 10.52 -16.45
CA PRO A 146 -14.61 11.35 -15.78
C PRO A 146 -16.03 11.15 -16.31
N ARG A 147 -16.16 10.58 -17.53
CA ARG A 147 -17.46 10.33 -18.17
C ARG A 147 -18.04 8.94 -17.90
N LEU A 148 -17.23 8.03 -17.31
CA LEU A 148 -17.67 6.66 -17.03
C LEU A 148 -18.92 6.56 -16.18
N PRO A 149 -19.11 7.33 -15.09
CA PRO A 149 -20.32 7.24 -14.28
C PRO A 149 -21.59 7.61 -15.07
N GLU A 150 -21.50 8.60 -15.96
CA GLU A 150 -22.60 8.98 -16.84
C GLU A 150 -22.88 7.92 -17.90
N LEU A 151 -21.81 7.39 -18.52
CA LEU A 151 -21.92 6.32 -19.52
C LEU A 151 -22.61 5.08 -18.94
N LEU A 152 -22.21 4.66 -17.73
CA LEU A 152 -22.84 3.53 -17.04
C LEU A 152 -24.34 3.77 -16.77
N ARG A 153 -24.75 4.97 -16.38
CA ARG A 153 -26.16 5.33 -16.22
C ARG A 153 -26.91 5.24 -17.55
N ARG A 154 -26.32 5.71 -18.64
CA ARG A 154 -26.93 5.63 -19.97
C ARG A 154 -27.09 4.20 -20.44
N VAL A 155 -26.06 3.36 -20.24
CA VAL A 155 -26.12 1.94 -20.59
C VAL A 155 -27.24 1.24 -19.83
N ARG A 156 -27.32 1.38 -18.51
CA ARG A 156 -28.38 0.80 -17.68
C ARG A 156 -29.77 1.24 -18.14
N ARG A 157 -29.94 2.50 -18.53
CA ARG A 157 -31.22 2.98 -19.07
C ARG A 157 -31.58 2.32 -20.39
N LEU A 158 -30.60 2.14 -21.30
CA LEU A 158 -30.81 1.46 -22.57
C LEU A 158 -31.15 -0.03 -22.36
N GLU A 159 -30.47 -0.71 -21.44
CA GLU A 159 -30.76 -2.11 -21.08
C GLU A 159 -32.21 -2.26 -20.59
N ARG A 160 -32.67 -1.43 -19.65
CA ARG A 160 -34.07 -1.44 -19.19
C ARG A 160 -35.04 -1.24 -20.33
N THR A 161 -34.77 -0.27 -21.20
CA THR A 161 -35.66 0.01 -22.35
C THR A 161 -35.72 -1.20 -23.30
N LEU A 162 -34.63 -1.86 -23.55
CA LEU A 162 -34.54 -3.04 -24.43
C LEU A 162 -35.15 -4.30 -23.81
N LEU A 163 -35.04 -4.46 -22.49
CA LEU A 163 -35.59 -5.60 -21.76
C LEU A 163 -37.05 -5.42 -21.37
N GLY A 164 -37.67 -4.28 -21.68
CA GLY A 164 -39.06 -4.00 -21.38
C GLY A 164 -39.36 -3.77 -19.89
N GLU A 165 -38.36 -3.51 -19.09
CA GLU A 165 -38.51 -3.14 -17.67
C GLU A 165 -38.99 -1.67 -17.59
N THR A 166 -40.26 -1.45 -17.29
CA THR A 166 -40.81 -0.11 -17.02
C THR A 166 -40.34 0.38 -15.66
N ASP A 167 -39.91 1.66 -15.59
CA ASP A 167 -39.64 2.33 -14.32
C ASP A 167 -40.93 2.34 -13.46
N GLU A 168 -41.09 1.41 -12.54
CA GLU A 168 -42.02 1.61 -11.44
C GLU A 168 -41.36 2.56 -10.44
N PRO A 169 -41.99 3.71 -10.11
CA PRO A 169 -41.44 4.57 -9.08
C PRO A 169 -41.55 3.83 -7.73
N SER A 170 -40.42 3.61 -7.08
CA SER A 170 -40.39 3.18 -5.68
C SER A 170 -40.99 4.29 -4.82
N GLU A 171 -42.12 4.00 -4.21
CA GLU A 171 -42.76 4.82 -3.15
C GLU A 171 -41.81 5.05 -1.95
#